data_b3b6aab81f9582b623b63b11a64e3a86
#
_entry.id   b3b6aab81f9582b623b63b11a64e3a86
#
_cell.length_a   1.000
_cell.length_b   1.000
_cell.length_c   1.000
_cell.angle_alpha   90.00
_cell.angle_beta   90.00
_cell.angle_gamma   90.00
#
_symmetry.space_group_name_H-M   'P 1'
#
loop_
_entity.id
_entity.type
_entity.pdbx_description
1 polymer ?
#
loop_
_entity_poly.entity_id
_entity_poly.type
_entity_poly.pdbx_seq_one_letter_code
_entity_poly.pdbx_strand_id
1 'polypeptide(L)'
;MKRILFAMSLMAATVAAFAQTPQKEVKGKKVVKSETSVKDEKAKTTVAGPMEDVNHVIDNTVDSLNKAMTARIVPGTSRKGNNPVLFLIGNSTMRNGTLGNGNNGQWGWGYYEHEFFDENKITVENQALGGMSSRTFYNRLWPDVRKGIISIGHNDNGPYDSGRARASIPGIGKDSLNVTIKETGVKETVYTYGEYMRKYINDCKTLGAHPILMSLTPRDAYDENDKIVRVNKTFGLWAKQVAEQEGVPFVDLNEISAAKLDSYGHWKEKYHFFKDHIHTSRFGAMMNARSAAEGLAESKDPSLAPLQAMMINVALPVENFQREKGKPVVFFTGDSTVKNADKEEEGMWGWGSQAYTIFNPKKITCVNAAKAGRSSRSYLNEGRWEKVYNSLQPGDYVLIEFGHNDICSLTDKKMRGSIPCAKDTCNVYQMQESKQFEVVYSFGWYLKKFIQDVYEKGAHPILVSLTPRNEWPHGKMERRNDTYGKWYREVVAETEVPFLDLHNIAADSYDKIGKEKVKEYYKKDHTHTSLKGARHNAKCVAKGLKKMKSPLAKYLK
;
A
#
# COMPACT_ATOMS: atom_id res chain seq x y z
N MET A 1 -40.81 -37.24 18.62
CA MET A 1 -40.20 -37.63 17.34
C MET A 1 -40.98 -36.99 16.21
N LYS A 2 -40.57 -35.87 15.71
CA LYS A 2 -40.95 -35.13 14.50
C LYS A 2 -40.64 -33.67 14.74
N ARG A 3 -39.44 -33.26 14.41
CA ARG A 3 -38.99 -31.85 14.19
C ARG A 3 -37.47 -31.79 14.24
N ILE A 4 -36.78 -32.35 13.25
CA ILE A 4 -35.41 -32.00 12.84
C ILE A 4 -35.26 -32.54 11.41
N LEU A 5 -35.72 -31.79 10.43
CA LEU A 5 -35.47 -32.04 8.99
C LEU A 5 -35.99 -30.85 8.16
N PHE A 6 -35.51 -29.65 8.47
CA PHE A 6 -35.79 -28.46 7.61
C PHE A 6 -34.80 -27.33 7.91
N ALA A 7 -33.51 -27.58 7.74
CA ALA A 7 -32.51 -26.52 7.83
C ALA A 7 -31.22 -26.80 7.01
N MET A 8 -31.31 -27.61 5.96
CA MET A 8 -30.14 -27.87 5.11
C MET A 8 -30.39 -27.67 3.59
N SER A 9 -31.37 -26.84 3.22
CA SER A 9 -31.72 -26.64 1.82
C SER A 9 -31.76 -25.17 1.38
N LEU A 10 -31.12 -24.23 2.09
CA LEU A 10 -31.19 -22.80 1.73
C LEU A 10 -29.82 -22.09 1.65
N MET A 11 -28.72 -22.81 1.48
CA MET A 11 -27.39 -22.19 1.28
C MET A 11 -26.75 -22.48 -0.08
N ALA A 12 -27.50 -22.98 -1.04
CA ALA A 12 -27.01 -23.28 -2.40
C ALA A 12 -27.56 -22.33 -3.51
N ALA A 13 -28.31 -21.28 -3.17
CA ALA A 13 -29.06 -20.51 -4.17
C ALA A 13 -28.73 -19.00 -4.26
N THR A 14 -27.59 -18.53 -3.70
CA THR A 14 -27.27 -17.08 -3.74
C THR A 14 -25.95 -16.72 -4.40
N VAL A 15 -25.41 -17.54 -5.29
CA VAL A 15 -24.19 -17.24 -6.05
C VAL A 15 -24.45 -17.04 -7.57
N ALA A 16 -25.68 -17.02 -8.01
CA ALA A 16 -26.01 -16.91 -9.43
C ALA A 16 -27.01 -15.78 -9.73
N ALA A 17 -26.67 -14.53 -9.43
CA ALA A 17 -27.44 -13.38 -9.94
C ALA A 17 -26.65 -12.06 -9.83
N PHE A 18 -25.57 -11.90 -10.58
CA PHE A 18 -25.09 -10.59 -11.02
C PHE A 18 -24.33 -10.76 -12.35
N ALA A 19 -25.10 -10.94 -13.39
CA ALA A 19 -24.66 -10.72 -14.76
C ALA A 19 -25.82 -10.05 -15.52
N GLN A 20 -25.47 -8.93 -16.15
CA GLN A 20 -26.20 -8.23 -17.21
C GLN A 20 -27.35 -7.28 -16.81
N THR A 21 -27.02 -5.99 -16.87
CA THR A 21 -27.94 -4.95 -17.33
C THR A 21 -27.28 -4.15 -18.46
N PRO A 22 -27.96 -3.91 -19.59
CA PRO A 22 -27.33 -3.29 -20.76
C PRO A 22 -27.23 -1.77 -20.62
N GLN A 23 -26.10 -1.24 -21.05
CA GLN A 23 -25.87 0.21 -21.17
C GLN A 23 -26.71 0.79 -22.32
N LYS A 24 -27.49 1.81 -22.01
CA LYS A 24 -28.08 2.70 -23.01
C LYS A 24 -27.09 3.76 -23.43
N GLU A 25 -26.85 3.83 -24.75
CA GLU A 25 -26.13 4.95 -25.38
C GLU A 25 -26.81 6.29 -25.10
N VAL A 26 -26.06 7.27 -24.67
CA VAL A 26 -26.47 8.68 -24.64
C VAL A 26 -25.61 9.46 -25.63
N LYS A 27 -26.23 9.91 -26.68
CA LYS A 27 -25.66 10.78 -27.74
C LYS A 27 -25.27 12.16 -27.18
N GLY A 28 -24.19 12.66 -27.71
CA GLY A 28 -23.40 13.82 -27.43
C GLY A 28 -24.07 15.16 -27.12
N LYS A 29 -23.41 15.93 -26.29
CA LYS A 29 -23.44 17.40 -26.32
C LYS A 29 -22.02 17.95 -26.42
N LYS A 30 -21.85 18.85 -27.41
CA LYS A 30 -20.61 19.59 -27.67
C LYS A 30 -20.17 20.38 -26.43
N VAL A 31 -18.92 20.21 -26.02
CA VAL A 31 -18.25 21.08 -25.04
C VAL A 31 -17.43 22.11 -25.80
N VAL A 32 -17.68 23.35 -25.48
CA VAL A 32 -16.97 24.54 -26.00
C VAL A 32 -15.56 24.54 -25.38
N LYS A 33 -14.55 24.61 -26.27
CA LYS A 33 -13.14 24.80 -25.89
C LYS A 33 -12.92 26.22 -25.42
N SER A 34 -12.34 26.41 -24.23
CA SER A 34 -11.61 27.62 -23.87
C SER A 34 -10.11 27.30 -23.92
N GLU A 35 -9.44 27.88 -24.88
CA GLU A 35 -7.99 27.82 -25.03
C GLU A 35 -7.34 28.74 -24.00
N THR A 36 -6.51 28.16 -23.11
CA THR A 36 -5.42 28.88 -22.46
C THR A 36 -4.15 28.08 -22.68
N SER A 37 -3.31 28.61 -23.54
CA SER A 37 -2.04 28.02 -23.95
C SER A 37 -1.04 28.04 -22.79
N VAL A 38 -0.84 26.89 -22.18
CA VAL A 38 0.39 26.55 -21.47
C VAL A 38 1.19 25.67 -22.43
N LYS A 39 2.40 26.07 -22.79
CA LYS A 39 3.31 25.26 -23.58
C LYS A 39 3.60 23.98 -22.80
N ASP A 40 2.90 22.93 -23.14
CA ASP A 40 3.21 21.57 -22.72
C ASP A 40 4.42 21.07 -23.49
N GLU A 41 5.56 20.97 -22.82
CA GLU A 41 6.52 19.96 -23.19
C GLU A 41 5.83 18.62 -23.02
N LYS A 42 5.47 17.99 -24.14
CA LYS A 42 4.92 16.63 -24.20
C LYS A 42 5.95 15.64 -23.65
N ALA A 43 5.98 15.49 -22.34
CA ALA A 43 6.48 14.25 -21.75
C ALA A 43 5.61 13.13 -22.34
N LYS A 44 6.18 12.21 -23.10
CA LYS A 44 5.54 10.97 -23.51
C LYS A 44 5.24 10.18 -22.24
N THR A 45 4.08 10.44 -21.63
CA THR A 45 3.51 9.58 -20.61
C THR A 45 3.10 8.29 -21.31
N THR A 46 3.94 7.27 -21.26
CA THR A 46 3.49 5.92 -21.52
C THR A 46 2.57 5.55 -20.38
N VAL A 47 1.28 5.86 -20.53
CA VAL A 47 0.24 5.23 -19.75
C VAL A 47 0.39 3.75 -20.01
N ALA A 48 0.52 2.93 -18.96
CA ALA A 48 0.36 1.50 -19.12
C ALA A 48 -0.96 1.28 -19.87
N GLY A 49 -0.95 0.43 -20.90
CA GLY A 49 -2.14 0.15 -21.70
C GLY A 49 -3.34 -0.18 -20.83
N PRO A 50 -4.55 -0.27 -21.42
CA PRO A 50 -5.75 -0.57 -20.67
C PRO A 50 -5.48 -1.76 -19.76
N MET A 51 -5.84 -1.60 -18.47
CA MET A 51 -5.55 -2.59 -17.46
C MET A 51 -6.18 -3.91 -17.89
N GLU A 52 -5.33 -4.90 -18.17
CA GLU A 52 -5.79 -6.22 -18.56
C GLU A 52 -6.74 -6.75 -17.49
N ASP A 53 -7.89 -7.25 -17.92
CA ASP A 53 -8.82 -7.92 -17.04
C ASP A 53 -8.08 -9.10 -16.37
N VAL A 54 -7.96 -9.06 -15.06
CA VAL A 54 -7.31 -10.13 -14.28
C VAL A 54 -8.00 -11.49 -14.44
N ASN A 55 -9.19 -11.52 -15.05
CA ASN A 55 -9.93 -12.72 -15.40
C ASN A 55 -9.58 -13.27 -16.79
N HIS A 56 -8.73 -12.58 -17.56
CA HIS A 56 -8.27 -13.13 -18.84
C HIS A 56 -7.59 -14.48 -18.64
N VAL A 57 -7.91 -15.37 -19.55
CA VAL A 57 -7.25 -16.69 -19.62
C VAL A 57 -5.76 -16.46 -19.72
N ILE A 58 -5.01 -16.97 -18.74
CA ILE A 58 -3.56 -16.92 -18.78
C ILE A 58 -3.14 -17.66 -20.04
N ASP A 59 -2.54 -16.93 -20.95
CA ASP A 59 -1.88 -17.52 -22.10
C ASP A 59 -0.72 -18.37 -21.58
N ASN A 60 -0.87 -19.69 -21.69
CA ASN A 60 0.12 -20.67 -21.28
C ASN A 60 1.06 -21.06 -22.44
N THR A 61 1.18 -20.20 -23.46
CA THR A 61 2.20 -20.39 -24.49
C THR A 61 3.59 -20.35 -23.88
N VAL A 62 4.55 -21.00 -24.52
CA VAL A 62 5.95 -21.00 -24.08
C VAL A 62 6.49 -19.58 -23.89
N ASP A 63 6.11 -18.65 -24.76
CA ASP A 63 6.54 -17.25 -24.65
C ASP A 63 5.93 -16.53 -23.46
N SER A 64 4.66 -16.76 -23.17
CA SER A 64 4.01 -16.19 -21.98
C SER A 64 4.60 -16.76 -20.69
N LEU A 65 4.86 -18.06 -20.65
CA LEU A 65 5.54 -18.70 -19.51
C LEU A 65 6.97 -18.20 -19.36
N ASN A 66 7.73 -18.03 -20.43
CA ASN A 66 9.09 -17.50 -20.39
C ASN A 66 9.12 -16.05 -19.87
N LYS A 67 8.20 -15.20 -20.33
CA LYS A 67 8.04 -13.84 -19.77
C LYS A 67 7.68 -13.87 -18.29
N ALA A 68 6.78 -14.75 -17.88
CA ALA A 68 6.43 -14.93 -16.48
C ALA A 68 7.59 -15.47 -15.65
N MET A 69 8.42 -16.34 -16.22
CA MET A 69 9.63 -16.88 -15.58
C MET A 69 10.68 -15.79 -15.33
N THR A 70 10.95 -14.95 -16.30
CA THR A 70 11.91 -13.81 -16.13
C THR A 70 11.43 -12.79 -15.11
N ALA A 71 10.12 -12.63 -14.94
CA ALA A 71 9.53 -11.73 -13.96
C ALA A 71 9.49 -12.27 -12.52
N ARG A 72 9.96 -13.50 -12.28
CA ARG A 72 9.95 -14.11 -10.94
C ARG A 72 11.11 -13.70 -10.06
N ILE A 73 12.21 -13.27 -10.65
CA ILE A 73 13.38 -12.81 -9.90
C ILE A 73 13.04 -11.47 -9.28
N VAL A 74 13.10 -11.38 -7.96
CA VAL A 74 12.90 -10.14 -7.23
C VAL A 74 14.10 -9.22 -7.46
N PRO A 75 13.90 -7.95 -7.87
CA PRO A 75 15.01 -7.03 -8.09
C PRO A 75 15.91 -6.91 -6.84
N GLY A 76 17.21 -6.95 -7.05
CA GLY A 76 18.20 -6.85 -5.98
C GLY A 76 18.52 -8.12 -5.23
N THR A 77 17.85 -9.24 -5.52
CA THR A 77 18.05 -10.54 -4.84
C THR A 77 18.83 -11.55 -5.67
N SER A 78 19.83 -11.11 -6.41
CA SER A 78 20.71 -12.03 -7.13
C SER A 78 21.46 -12.95 -6.15
N ARG A 79 21.45 -14.25 -6.43
CA ARG A 79 22.14 -15.23 -5.59
C ARG A 79 23.62 -14.88 -5.45
N LYS A 80 24.08 -14.79 -4.21
CA LYS A 80 25.48 -14.52 -3.87
C LYS A 80 26.17 -15.84 -3.54
N GLY A 81 27.09 -16.27 -4.40
CA GLY A 81 27.84 -17.50 -4.19
C GLY A 81 26.95 -18.74 -4.03
N ASN A 82 27.17 -19.50 -2.96
CA ASN A 82 26.42 -20.71 -2.63
C ASN A 82 25.32 -20.49 -1.59
N ASN A 83 24.89 -19.26 -1.37
CA ASN A 83 23.83 -18.98 -0.42
C ASN A 83 22.59 -19.84 -0.67
N PRO A 84 21.90 -20.30 0.38
CA PRO A 84 20.63 -20.97 0.23
C PRO A 84 19.61 -20.07 -0.45
N VAL A 85 18.59 -20.67 -1.03
CA VAL A 85 17.51 -19.95 -1.70
C VAL A 85 16.20 -20.25 -1.00
N LEU A 86 15.46 -19.19 -0.68
CA LEU A 86 14.08 -19.26 -0.24
C LEU A 86 13.19 -19.09 -1.46
N PHE A 87 12.57 -20.18 -1.91
CA PHE A 87 11.62 -20.13 -3.02
C PHE A 87 10.21 -19.84 -2.49
N LEU A 88 9.51 -18.90 -3.09
CA LEU A 88 8.12 -18.59 -2.79
C LEU A 88 7.23 -19.21 -3.88
N ILE A 89 6.36 -20.14 -3.49
CA ILE A 89 5.49 -20.90 -4.38
C ILE A 89 4.05 -20.49 -4.14
N GLY A 90 3.40 -19.97 -5.17
CA GLY A 90 2.04 -19.47 -5.00
C GLY A 90 1.37 -19.02 -6.31
N ASN A 91 0.36 -18.22 -6.13
CA ASN A 91 -0.47 -17.69 -7.21
C ASN A 91 -0.35 -16.17 -7.36
N SER A 92 -1.40 -15.51 -7.88
CA SER A 92 -1.41 -14.07 -8.10
C SER A 92 -1.26 -13.22 -6.83
N THR A 93 -1.69 -13.71 -5.67
CA THR A 93 -1.58 -12.97 -4.41
C THR A 93 -0.14 -12.89 -3.88
N MET A 94 0.72 -13.78 -4.33
CA MET A 94 2.15 -13.80 -4.04
C MET A 94 2.98 -13.17 -5.17
N ARG A 95 2.45 -13.15 -6.39
CA ARG A 95 3.09 -12.59 -7.57
C ARG A 95 2.88 -11.07 -7.67
N ASN A 96 3.82 -10.36 -8.25
CA ASN A 96 3.79 -8.91 -8.45
C ASN A 96 3.28 -8.51 -9.85
N GLY A 97 1.97 -8.29 -9.98
CA GLY A 97 1.31 -7.86 -11.21
C GLY A 97 1.16 -8.98 -12.27
N THR A 98 0.62 -8.65 -13.43
CA THR A 98 0.39 -9.63 -14.52
C THR A 98 1.68 -10.19 -15.07
N LEU A 99 2.68 -9.34 -15.30
CA LEU A 99 4.02 -9.73 -15.74
C LEU A 99 5.02 -9.92 -14.59
N GLY A 100 4.56 -9.88 -13.34
CA GLY A 100 5.44 -9.95 -12.18
C GLY A 100 6.15 -8.64 -11.84
N ASN A 101 5.65 -7.48 -12.30
CA ASN A 101 6.26 -6.17 -12.14
C ASN A 101 5.26 -5.06 -11.78
N GLY A 102 4.05 -5.41 -11.33
CA GLY A 102 3.02 -4.45 -10.93
C GLY A 102 2.35 -3.70 -12.07
N ASN A 103 2.52 -4.12 -13.33
CA ASN A 103 2.04 -3.41 -14.52
C ASN A 103 0.52 -3.19 -14.58
N ASN A 104 -0.27 -3.98 -13.86
CA ASN A 104 -1.71 -3.81 -13.71
C ASN A 104 -2.12 -3.10 -12.40
N GLY A 105 -1.15 -2.61 -11.64
CA GLY A 105 -1.36 -1.96 -10.34
C GLY A 105 -1.54 -2.93 -9.16
N GLN A 106 -1.62 -4.24 -9.43
CA GLN A 106 -1.70 -5.26 -8.40
C GLN A 106 -0.31 -5.77 -8.05
N TRP A 107 -0.06 -5.99 -6.76
CA TRP A 107 1.21 -6.46 -6.23
C TRP A 107 0.98 -7.69 -5.35
N GLY A 108 1.84 -8.68 -5.49
CA GLY A 108 1.87 -9.83 -4.62
C GLY A 108 2.91 -9.65 -3.51
N TRP A 109 2.64 -10.22 -2.34
CA TRP A 109 3.51 -10.08 -1.17
C TRP A 109 4.92 -10.67 -1.38
N GLY A 110 5.06 -11.68 -2.19
CA GLY A 110 6.36 -12.29 -2.49
C GLY A 110 7.38 -11.35 -3.14
N TYR A 111 6.95 -10.18 -3.67
CA TYR A 111 7.87 -9.16 -4.14
C TYR A 111 8.64 -8.48 -3.01
N TYR A 112 7.98 -8.28 -1.86
CA TYR A 112 8.55 -7.55 -0.72
C TYR A 112 9.19 -8.47 0.32
N GLU A 113 9.03 -9.79 0.21
CA GLU A 113 9.50 -10.74 1.22
C GLU A 113 11.01 -10.68 1.43
N HIS A 114 11.78 -10.37 0.37
CA HIS A 114 13.24 -10.22 0.46
C HIS A 114 13.69 -9.11 1.43
N GLU A 115 12.85 -8.11 1.69
CA GLU A 115 13.16 -7.01 2.61
C GLU A 115 13.31 -7.47 4.07
N PHE A 116 12.86 -8.68 4.39
CA PHE A 116 12.91 -9.28 5.72
C PHE A 116 14.05 -10.29 5.91
N PHE A 117 14.91 -10.43 4.90
CA PHE A 117 16.03 -11.37 4.93
C PHE A 117 17.37 -10.70 4.63
N ASP A 118 18.44 -11.21 5.29
CA ASP A 118 19.80 -10.75 5.01
C ASP A 118 20.27 -11.30 3.65
N GLU A 119 20.33 -10.45 2.65
CA GLU A 119 20.72 -10.80 1.28
C GLU A 119 22.14 -11.38 1.17
N ASN A 120 22.98 -11.20 2.19
CA ASN A 120 24.30 -11.80 2.24
C ASN A 120 24.27 -13.26 2.74
N LYS A 121 23.15 -13.70 3.34
CA LYS A 121 22.98 -15.05 3.87
C LYS A 121 22.03 -15.92 3.06
N ILE A 122 21.03 -15.31 2.40
CA ILE A 122 19.99 -16.03 1.69
C ILE A 122 19.50 -15.23 0.48
N THR A 123 19.10 -15.92 -0.58
CA THR A 123 18.41 -15.32 -1.73
C THR A 123 16.93 -15.66 -1.66
N VAL A 124 16.05 -14.69 -1.88
CA VAL A 124 14.60 -14.92 -1.98
C VAL A 124 14.19 -14.90 -3.45
N GLU A 125 13.62 -16.00 -3.94
CA GLU A 125 13.12 -16.15 -5.30
C GLU A 125 11.61 -16.34 -5.33
N ASN A 126 10.88 -15.42 -5.95
CA ASN A 126 9.44 -15.51 -6.10
C ASN A 126 9.08 -16.32 -7.36
N GLN A 127 8.73 -17.59 -7.18
CA GLN A 127 8.32 -18.51 -8.23
C GLN A 127 6.81 -18.55 -8.47
N ALA A 128 6.03 -17.74 -7.76
CA ALA A 128 4.59 -17.67 -7.92
C ALA A 128 4.17 -17.25 -9.34
N LEU A 129 3.01 -17.75 -9.78
CA LEU A 129 2.43 -17.38 -11.07
C LEU A 129 0.93 -17.16 -10.93
N GLY A 130 0.42 -16.06 -11.49
CA GLY A 130 -1.00 -15.72 -11.44
C GLY A 130 -1.91 -16.80 -12.03
N GLY A 131 -3.07 -17.05 -11.38
CA GLY A 131 -4.05 -18.03 -11.81
C GLY A 131 -3.71 -19.50 -11.53
N MET A 132 -2.56 -19.79 -10.93
CA MET A 132 -2.18 -21.16 -10.56
C MET A 132 -2.94 -21.63 -9.32
N SER A 133 -3.39 -22.88 -9.36
CA SER A 133 -3.87 -23.65 -8.21
C SER A 133 -2.80 -24.62 -7.73
N SER A 134 -3.04 -25.32 -6.63
CA SER A 134 -2.15 -26.39 -6.16
C SER A 134 -1.90 -27.42 -7.26
N ARG A 135 -2.96 -27.84 -7.96
CA ARG A 135 -2.92 -28.76 -9.08
C ARG A 135 -2.11 -28.21 -10.27
N THR A 136 -2.48 -27.04 -10.78
CA THR A 136 -1.88 -26.52 -12.02
C THR A 136 -0.44 -26.07 -11.84
N PHE A 137 -0.07 -25.58 -10.66
CA PHE A 137 1.32 -25.28 -10.36
C PHE A 137 2.14 -26.56 -10.28
N TYR A 138 1.63 -27.59 -9.58
CA TYR A 138 2.31 -28.89 -9.46
C TYR A 138 2.57 -29.51 -10.83
N ASN A 139 1.54 -29.59 -11.66
CA ASN A 139 1.63 -30.31 -12.96
C ASN A 139 2.46 -29.56 -14.01
N ARG A 140 2.54 -28.22 -13.94
CA ARG A 140 3.11 -27.40 -15.02
C ARG A 140 4.43 -26.72 -14.68
N LEU A 141 4.64 -26.33 -13.45
CA LEU A 141 5.76 -25.48 -13.04
C LEU A 141 6.66 -26.13 -12.00
N TRP A 142 6.10 -27.00 -11.17
CA TRP A 142 6.82 -27.63 -10.08
C TRP A 142 8.03 -28.48 -10.52
N PRO A 143 8.01 -29.19 -11.63
CA PRO A 143 9.19 -29.95 -12.10
C PRO A 143 10.46 -29.09 -12.21
N ASP A 144 10.31 -27.81 -12.51
CA ASP A 144 11.43 -26.88 -12.69
C ASP A 144 11.86 -26.18 -11.38
N VAL A 145 11.01 -26.19 -10.36
CA VAL A 145 11.22 -25.43 -9.10
C VAL A 145 11.63 -26.34 -7.93
N ARG A 146 10.80 -27.29 -7.58
CA ARG A 146 10.93 -28.35 -6.54
C ARG A 146 11.51 -27.95 -5.17
N LYS A 147 11.38 -26.69 -4.71
CA LYS A 147 11.88 -26.21 -3.40
C LYS A 147 11.06 -25.03 -2.91
N GLY A 148 10.76 -24.90 -1.60
CA GLY A 148 10.34 -23.63 -1.06
C GLY A 148 9.16 -23.55 -0.10
N ILE A 149 8.76 -22.30 0.22
CA ILE A 149 7.54 -21.93 0.95
C ILE A 149 6.33 -22.04 0.03
N ILE A 150 5.29 -22.74 0.47
CA ILE A 150 4.10 -23.03 -0.34
C ILE A 150 2.88 -22.34 0.28
N SER A 151 2.33 -21.34 -0.41
CA SER A 151 1.06 -20.68 -0.07
C SER A 151 0.18 -20.61 -1.33
N ILE A 152 -0.63 -21.64 -1.56
CA ILE A 152 -1.44 -21.80 -2.75
C ILE A 152 -2.81 -22.39 -2.40
N GLY A 153 -3.88 -21.97 -3.10
CA GLY A 153 -5.23 -22.45 -2.85
C GLY A 153 -6.36 -21.53 -3.36
N HIS A 154 -6.12 -20.24 -3.57
CA HIS A 154 -7.15 -19.31 -4.04
C HIS A 154 -7.83 -19.73 -5.35
N ASN A 155 -7.13 -20.48 -6.19
CA ASN A 155 -7.59 -20.91 -7.50
C ASN A 155 -8.03 -22.38 -7.54
N ASP A 156 -8.06 -23.06 -6.42
CA ASP A 156 -8.40 -24.50 -6.33
C ASP A 156 -9.91 -24.78 -6.44
N ASN A 157 -10.75 -23.75 -6.43
CA ASN A 157 -12.15 -23.84 -6.76
C ASN A 157 -12.37 -23.70 -8.28
N GLY A 158 -13.39 -24.33 -8.79
CA GLY A 158 -13.81 -24.21 -10.19
C GLY A 158 -14.06 -25.54 -10.86
N PRO A 159 -14.16 -25.57 -12.19
CA PRO A 159 -14.35 -26.82 -12.92
C PRO A 159 -13.08 -27.68 -12.93
N TYR A 160 -13.28 -29.01 -12.92
CA TYR A 160 -12.19 -29.97 -12.99
C TYR A 160 -11.68 -30.21 -14.41
N ASP A 161 -12.54 -30.07 -15.41
CA ASP A 161 -12.34 -30.55 -16.77
C ASP A 161 -12.52 -29.49 -17.86
N SER A 162 -12.79 -28.26 -17.51
CA SER A 162 -13.08 -27.18 -18.48
C SER A 162 -12.52 -25.84 -18.07
N GLY A 163 -12.44 -24.91 -19.01
CA GLY A 163 -11.87 -23.59 -18.81
C GLY A 163 -10.40 -23.68 -18.37
N ARG A 164 -10.07 -23.12 -17.24
CA ARG A 164 -8.70 -23.23 -16.69
C ARG A 164 -8.40 -24.61 -16.08
N ALA A 165 -9.39 -25.49 -15.90
CA ALA A 165 -9.26 -26.85 -15.35
C ALA A 165 -8.30 -26.92 -14.15
N ARG A 166 -8.55 -26.08 -13.13
CA ARG A 166 -7.60 -25.85 -12.04
C ARG A 166 -8.07 -26.31 -10.67
N ALA A 167 -9.31 -26.83 -10.57
CA ALA A 167 -9.82 -27.31 -9.29
C ALA A 167 -9.04 -28.53 -8.78
N SER A 168 -8.77 -28.53 -7.48
CA SER A 168 -8.44 -29.72 -6.70
C SER A 168 -9.70 -30.24 -6.00
N ILE A 169 -9.72 -31.52 -5.63
CA ILE A 169 -10.81 -32.07 -4.81
C ILE A 169 -10.70 -31.45 -3.40
N PRO A 170 -11.80 -30.95 -2.82
CA PRO A 170 -11.80 -30.42 -1.45
C PRO A 170 -11.35 -31.46 -0.42
N GLY A 171 -10.60 -31.01 0.59
CA GLY A 171 -10.18 -31.85 1.71
C GLY A 171 -8.75 -32.35 1.63
N ILE A 172 -8.42 -33.25 2.57
CA ILE A 172 -7.05 -33.76 2.78
C ILE A 172 -6.92 -35.26 2.55
N GLY A 173 -7.97 -35.94 2.08
CA GLY A 173 -7.96 -37.36 1.77
C GLY A 173 -7.04 -37.69 0.59
N LYS A 174 -6.97 -39.01 0.23
CA LYS A 174 -6.22 -39.50 -0.92
C LYS A 174 -7.09 -39.72 -2.16
N ASP A 175 -8.32 -39.18 -2.13
CA ASP A 175 -9.27 -39.35 -3.24
C ASP A 175 -8.72 -38.72 -4.53
N SER A 176 -9.08 -39.34 -5.64
CA SER A 176 -8.70 -38.86 -6.95
C SER A 176 -9.84 -39.02 -7.96
N LEU A 177 -9.81 -38.19 -9.00
CA LEU A 177 -10.79 -38.18 -10.08
C LEU A 177 -10.05 -38.12 -11.43
N ASN A 178 -10.34 -39.06 -12.34
CA ASN A 178 -9.83 -39.00 -13.70
C ASN A 178 -10.74 -38.09 -14.54
N VAL A 179 -10.16 -37.09 -15.17
CA VAL A 179 -10.85 -36.16 -16.04
C VAL A 179 -10.21 -36.11 -17.41
N THR A 180 -11.00 -35.73 -18.40
CA THR A 180 -10.49 -35.35 -19.73
C THR A 180 -10.75 -33.86 -19.91
N ILE A 181 -9.70 -33.06 -20.09
CA ILE A 181 -9.83 -31.61 -20.30
C ILE A 181 -10.52 -31.36 -21.62
N LYS A 182 -11.67 -30.70 -21.56
CA LYS A 182 -12.57 -30.46 -22.73
C LYS A 182 -11.90 -29.71 -23.86
N GLU A 183 -11.09 -28.70 -23.52
CA GLU A 183 -10.44 -27.83 -24.50
C GLU A 183 -9.25 -28.51 -25.22
N THR A 184 -8.61 -29.48 -24.59
CA THR A 184 -7.36 -30.08 -25.10
C THR A 184 -7.43 -31.57 -25.33
N GLY A 185 -8.44 -32.28 -24.81
CA GLY A 185 -8.53 -33.72 -24.82
C GLY A 185 -7.51 -34.44 -23.90
N VAL A 186 -6.72 -33.72 -23.15
CA VAL A 186 -5.71 -34.30 -22.25
C VAL A 186 -6.38 -35.00 -21.07
N LYS A 187 -5.99 -36.23 -20.81
CA LYS A 187 -6.41 -37.00 -19.62
C LYS A 187 -5.53 -36.63 -18.43
N GLU A 188 -6.13 -36.39 -17.31
CA GLU A 188 -5.44 -35.97 -16.07
C GLU A 188 -6.10 -36.61 -14.85
N THR A 189 -5.31 -37.03 -13.85
CA THR A 189 -5.81 -37.40 -12.54
C THR A 189 -5.75 -36.20 -11.60
N VAL A 190 -6.91 -35.82 -11.10
CA VAL A 190 -7.09 -34.71 -10.12
C VAL A 190 -7.10 -35.34 -8.73
N TYR A 191 -6.32 -34.76 -7.82
CA TYR A 191 -6.23 -35.20 -6.43
C TYR A 191 -6.88 -34.17 -5.50
N THR A 192 -6.99 -34.52 -4.22
CA THR A 192 -7.40 -33.58 -3.18
C THR A 192 -6.35 -32.47 -3.03
N TYR A 193 -6.79 -31.34 -2.49
CA TYR A 193 -5.87 -30.27 -2.13
C TYR A 193 -4.76 -30.75 -1.20
N GLY A 194 -5.12 -31.53 -0.18
CA GLY A 194 -4.14 -32.06 0.77
C GLY A 194 -3.15 -33.02 0.12
N GLU A 195 -3.59 -33.81 -0.85
CA GLU A 195 -2.67 -34.72 -1.57
C GLU A 195 -1.67 -33.93 -2.44
N TYR A 196 -2.08 -32.82 -3.05
CA TYR A 196 -1.12 -31.93 -3.72
C TYR A 196 -0.12 -31.33 -2.73
N MET A 197 -0.56 -30.95 -1.54
CA MET A 197 0.36 -30.44 -0.51
C MET A 197 1.36 -31.52 -0.08
N ARG A 198 0.94 -32.79 0.11
CA ARG A 198 1.85 -33.89 0.40
C ARG A 198 2.86 -34.13 -0.72
N LYS A 199 2.43 -34.07 -1.98
CA LYS A 199 3.33 -34.19 -3.13
C LYS A 199 4.43 -33.14 -3.10
N TYR A 200 4.08 -31.86 -2.87
CA TYR A 200 5.07 -30.77 -2.69
C TYR A 200 6.04 -31.09 -1.55
N ILE A 201 5.53 -31.49 -0.40
CA ILE A 201 6.33 -31.80 0.80
C ILE A 201 7.30 -32.95 0.52
N ASN A 202 6.81 -34.05 -0.05
CA ASN A 202 7.62 -35.24 -0.32
C ASN A 202 8.72 -34.96 -1.34
N ASP A 203 8.41 -34.20 -2.40
CA ASP A 203 9.39 -33.79 -3.39
C ASP A 203 10.47 -32.89 -2.77
N CYS A 204 10.09 -31.92 -1.91
CA CYS A 204 11.04 -31.11 -1.18
C CYS A 204 11.96 -31.96 -0.28
N LYS A 205 11.38 -32.86 0.53
CA LYS A 205 12.15 -33.77 1.41
C LYS A 205 13.11 -34.65 0.64
N THR A 206 12.67 -35.22 -0.50
CA THR A 206 13.50 -36.02 -1.38
C THR A 206 14.72 -35.28 -1.92
N LEU A 207 14.59 -33.96 -2.11
CA LEU A 207 15.66 -33.09 -2.60
C LEU A 207 16.49 -32.46 -1.47
N GLY A 208 16.25 -32.86 -0.22
CA GLY A 208 16.93 -32.26 0.94
C GLY A 208 16.55 -30.79 1.19
N ALA A 209 15.39 -30.36 0.67
CA ALA A 209 14.85 -29.02 0.94
C ALA A 209 13.87 -29.05 2.13
N HIS A 210 13.68 -27.92 2.77
CA HIS A 210 12.81 -27.75 3.92
C HIS A 210 11.49 -27.09 3.48
N PRO A 211 10.38 -27.85 3.32
CA PRO A 211 9.08 -27.28 2.96
C PRO A 211 8.46 -26.55 4.14
N ILE A 212 7.82 -25.41 3.87
CA ILE A 212 7.03 -24.64 4.82
C ILE A 212 5.66 -24.39 4.17
N LEU A 213 4.58 -24.73 4.86
CA LEU A 213 3.24 -24.41 4.41
C LEU A 213 2.75 -23.12 5.06
N MET A 214 2.06 -22.29 4.28
CA MET A 214 1.38 -21.10 4.77
C MET A 214 -0.09 -21.12 4.35
N SER A 215 -0.97 -20.57 5.18
CA SER A 215 -2.33 -20.29 4.79
C SER A 215 -2.39 -19.16 3.75
N LEU A 216 -3.55 -18.97 3.13
CA LEU A 216 -3.76 -17.98 2.08
C LEU A 216 -3.83 -16.56 2.64
N THR A 217 -3.49 -15.56 1.84
CA THR A 217 -3.79 -14.17 2.19
C THR A 217 -5.30 -13.97 2.35
N PRO A 218 -5.76 -13.05 3.22
CA PRO A 218 -7.17 -12.73 3.36
C PRO A 218 -7.73 -12.08 2.09
N ARG A 219 -9.06 -12.05 1.99
CA ARG A 219 -9.82 -11.30 0.99
C ARG A 219 -10.47 -10.09 1.64
N ASP A 220 -10.80 -9.08 0.85
CA ASP A 220 -11.68 -7.98 1.25
C ASP A 220 -13.13 -8.50 1.32
N ALA A 221 -13.41 -9.21 2.38
CA ALA A 221 -14.72 -9.81 2.66
C ALA A 221 -14.91 -9.94 4.17
N TYR A 222 -16.10 -9.61 4.64
CA TYR A 222 -16.45 -9.52 6.06
C TYR A 222 -17.45 -10.61 6.46
N ASP A 223 -17.34 -11.03 7.69
CA ASP A 223 -18.33 -11.90 8.34
C ASP A 223 -19.45 -11.07 9.01
N GLU A 224 -20.37 -11.76 9.67
CA GLU A 224 -21.49 -11.15 10.41
C GLU A 224 -21.09 -10.27 11.59
N ASN A 225 -19.84 -10.35 12.05
CA ASN A 225 -19.28 -9.56 13.15
C ASN A 225 -18.39 -8.42 12.64
N ASP A 226 -18.48 -8.11 11.36
CA ASP A 226 -17.69 -7.06 10.71
C ASP A 226 -16.17 -7.30 10.79
N LYS A 227 -15.77 -8.57 10.69
CA LYS A 227 -14.39 -9.04 10.69
C LYS A 227 -14.02 -9.66 9.35
N ILE A 228 -12.78 -9.48 8.94
CA ILE A 228 -12.25 -10.14 7.73
C ILE A 228 -12.46 -11.65 7.83
N VAL A 229 -13.05 -12.22 6.79
CA VAL A 229 -13.31 -13.67 6.72
C VAL A 229 -12.01 -14.47 6.75
N ARG A 230 -11.91 -15.40 7.71
CA ARG A 230 -10.79 -16.34 7.84
C ARG A 230 -10.98 -17.55 6.94
N VAL A 231 -9.87 -18.07 6.41
CA VAL A 231 -9.87 -19.33 5.61
C VAL A 231 -9.64 -20.58 6.46
N ASN A 232 -9.88 -20.48 7.77
CA ASN A 232 -9.64 -21.51 8.78
C ASN A 232 -10.66 -22.66 8.78
N LYS A 233 -11.61 -22.68 7.84
CA LYS A 233 -12.58 -23.78 7.63
C LYS A 233 -12.39 -24.52 6.32
N THR A 234 -11.43 -24.08 5.49
CA THR A 234 -11.20 -24.64 4.15
C THR A 234 -9.70 -24.80 3.88
N PHE A 235 -9.18 -24.20 2.83
CA PHE A 235 -7.79 -24.36 2.39
C PHE A 235 -6.74 -24.03 3.46
N GLY A 236 -6.98 -23.04 4.31
CA GLY A 236 -6.09 -22.74 5.44
C GLY A 236 -6.07 -23.85 6.47
N LEU A 237 -7.26 -24.38 6.83
CA LEU A 237 -7.38 -25.55 7.72
C LEU A 237 -6.69 -26.78 7.12
N TRP A 238 -6.96 -27.05 5.85
CA TRP A 238 -6.39 -28.22 5.18
C TRP A 238 -4.87 -28.13 5.05
N ALA A 239 -4.32 -26.95 4.75
CA ALA A 239 -2.87 -26.74 4.75
C ALA A 239 -2.26 -27.01 6.13
N LYS A 240 -2.89 -26.49 7.21
CA LYS A 240 -2.47 -26.74 8.59
C LYS A 240 -2.47 -28.23 8.94
N GLN A 241 -3.59 -28.90 8.67
CA GLN A 241 -3.74 -30.33 8.96
C GLN A 241 -2.71 -31.19 8.24
N VAL A 242 -2.41 -30.86 6.97
CA VAL A 242 -1.37 -31.59 6.21
C VAL A 242 0.01 -31.29 6.78
N ALA A 243 0.30 -30.03 7.14
CA ALA A 243 1.59 -29.70 7.77
C ALA A 243 1.80 -30.47 9.08
N GLU A 244 0.77 -30.55 9.93
CA GLU A 244 0.79 -31.33 11.18
C GLU A 244 1.01 -32.82 10.90
N GLN A 245 0.31 -33.43 9.93
CA GLN A 245 0.44 -34.84 9.55
C GLN A 245 1.82 -35.18 9.00
N GLU A 246 2.40 -34.30 8.22
CA GLU A 246 3.68 -34.50 7.56
C GLU A 246 4.87 -33.98 8.39
N GLY A 247 4.64 -33.40 9.56
CA GLY A 247 5.69 -32.89 10.44
C GLY A 247 6.51 -31.78 9.78
N VAL A 248 5.84 -30.79 9.16
CA VAL A 248 6.47 -29.63 8.55
C VAL A 248 5.92 -28.33 9.13
N PRO A 249 6.71 -27.24 9.15
CA PRO A 249 6.24 -25.97 9.69
C PRO A 249 5.00 -25.44 8.97
N PHE A 250 4.11 -24.81 9.75
CA PHE A 250 2.95 -24.09 9.26
C PHE A 250 2.95 -22.65 9.79
N VAL A 251 2.67 -21.69 8.90
CA VAL A 251 2.49 -20.27 9.25
C VAL A 251 1.07 -19.86 8.86
N ASP A 252 0.29 -19.36 9.83
CA ASP A 252 -1.05 -18.85 9.56
C ASP A 252 -1.02 -17.38 9.09
N LEU A 253 -0.54 -17.19 7.86
CA LEU A 253 -0.50 -15.89 7.19
C LEU A 253 -1.88 -15.21 7.15
N ASN A 254 -2.95 -16.03 6.97
CA ASN A 254 -4.32 -15.52 6.91
C ASN A 254 -4.72 -14.83 8.22
N GLU A 255 -4.51 -15.51 9.35
CA GLU A 255 -4.86 -14.94 10.66
C GLU A 255 -4.06 -13.68 10.98
N ILE A 256 -2.73 -13.72 10.75
CA ILE A 256 -1.86 -12.58 11.04
C ILE A 256 -2.25 -11.35 10.20
N SER A 257 -2.47 -11.55 8.90
CA SER A 257 -2.87 -10.46 7.99
C SER A 257 -4.29 -9.97 8.25
N ALA A 258 -5.23 -10.87 8.49
CA ALA A 258 -6.62 -10.52 8.75
C ALA A 258 -6.80 -9.78 10.09
N ALA A 259 -6.04 -10.16 11.13
CA ALA A 259 -6.04 -9.42 12.40
C ALA A 259 -5.54 -7.97 12.24
N LYS A 260 -4.56 -7.74 11.37
CA LYS A 260 -4.11 -6.38 11.03
C LYS A 260 -5.20 -5.61 10.29
N LEU A 261 -5.84 -6.21 9.29
CA LEU A 261 -6.95 -5.58 8.57
C LEU A 261 -8.11 -5.26 9.51
N ASP A 262 -8.51 -6.17 10.39
CA ASP A 262 -9.54 -5.91 11.42
C ASP A 262 -9.21 -4.70 12.30
N SER A 263 -7.93 -4.45 12.55
CA SER A 263 -7.48 -3.30 13.35
C SER A 263 -7.52 -1.97 12.60
N TYR A 264 -7.50 -2.03 11.26
CA TYR A 264 -7.43 -0.83 10.42
C TYR A 264 -8.81 -0.20 10.17
N GLY A 265 -9.87 -1.01 10.13
CA GLY A 265 -11.22 -0.58 9.76
C GLY A 265 -11.41 -0.41 8.24
N HIS A 266 -12.67 -0.41 7.81
CA HIS A 266 -13.08 -0.42 6.40
C HIS A 266 -12.45 0.66 5.50
N TRP A 267 -12.13 1.80 6.07
CA TRP A 267 -11.54 2.89 5.30
C TRP A 267 -10.14 2.54 4.81
N LYS A 268 -9.33 1.93 5.67
CA LYS A 268 -7.93 1.62 5.35
C LYS A 268 -7.81 0.36 4.50
N GLU A 269 -8.72 -0.57 4.63
CA GLU A 269 -8.74 -1.79 3.83
C GLU A 269 -8.83 -1.52 2.34
N LYS A 270 -9.57 -0.47 1.93
CA LYS A 270 -9.63 0.00 0.53
C LYS A 270 -8.26 0.32 -0.07
N TYR A 271 -7.25 0.62 0.75
CA TYR A 271 -5.89 0.83 0.28
C TYR A 271 -5.10 -0.45 0.09
N HIS A 272 -5.50 -1.53 0.77
CA HIS A 272 -4.80 -2.79 0.75
C HIS A 272 -5.20 -3.68 -0.43
N PHE A 273 -6.38 -3.47 -0.98
CA PHE A 273 -6.86 -4.17 -2.17
C PHE A 273 -6.88 -3.25 -3.38
N PHE A 274 -6.77 -3.83 -4.58
CA PHE A 274 -6.76 -3.05 -5.80
C PHE A 274 -7.62 -3.71 -6.86
N LYS A 275 -8.73 -3.04 -7.22
CA LYS A 275 -9.74 -3.41 -8.23
C LYS A 275 -10.66 -4.57 -7.91
N ASP A 276 -10.25 -5.51 -7.11
CA ASP A 276 -11.07 -6.63 -6.69
C ASP A 276 -10.79 -6.97 -5.21
N HIS A 277 -11.55 -7.89 -4.66
CA HIS A 277 -11.51 -8.29 -3.26
C HIS A 277 -10.42 -9.33 -2.92
N ILE A 278 -9.54 -9.69 -3.86
CA ILE A 278 -8.50 -10.72 -3.69
C ILE A 278 -7.10 -10.14 -3.83
N HIS A 279 -6.90 -9.33 -4.89
CA HIS A 279 -5.59 -8.86 -5.27
C HIS A 279 -5.24 -7.56 -4.57
N THR A 280 -4.04 -7.53 -4.01
CA THR A 280 -3.59 -6.42 -3.18
C THR A 280 -2.98 -5.29 -3.99
N SER A 281 -3.12 -4.08 -3.46
CA SER A 281 -2.28 -2.94 -3.81
C SER A 281 -0.85 -3.17 -3.29
N ARG A 282 0.05 -2.23 -3.58
CA ARG A 282 1.38 -2.20 -2.98
C ARG A 282 1.32 -2.26 -1.44
N PHE A 283 0.40 -1.52 -0.81
CA PHE A 283 0.27 -1.47 0.65
C PHE A 283 -0.17 -2.82 1.22
N GLY A 284 -1.15 -3.47 0.60
CA GLY A 284 -1.59 -4.79 1.01
C GLY A 284 -0.52 -5.87 0.79
N ALA A 285 0.24 -5.78 -0.29
CA ALA A 285 1.35 -6.68 -0.55
C ALA A 285 2.46 -6.54 0.51
N MET A 286 2.86 -5.30 0.85
CA MET A 286 3.83 -5.04 1.92
C MET A 286 3.34 -5.52 3.29
N MET A 287 2.06 -5.30 3.61
CA MET A 287 1.45 -5.79 4.86
C MET A 287 1.49 -7.32 4.92
N ASN A 288 1.12 -8.01 3.84
CA ASN A 288 1.14 -9.47 3.79
C ASN A 288 2.57 -10.04 3.87
N ALA A 289 3.56 -9.40 3.22
CA ALA A 289 4.96 -9.79 3.34
C ALA A 289 5.45 -9.66 4.79
N ARG A 290 5.17 -8.53 5.42
CA ARG A 290 5.47 -8.35 6.85
C ARG A 290 4.79 -9.41 7.72
N SER A 291 3.54 -9.74 7.43
CA SER A 291 2.79 -10.78 8.17
C SER A 291 3.40 -12.17 8.00
N ALA A 292 3.86 -12.50 6.79
CA ALA A 292 4.58 -13.75 6.52
C ALA A 292 5.90 -13.80 7.29
N ALA A 293 6.68 -12.72 7.24
CA ALA A 293 7.95 -12.62 7.96
C ALA A 293 7.76 -12.69 9.49
N GLU A 294 6.77 -12.00 10.05
CA GLU A 294 6.44 -12.07 11.47
C GLU A 294 6.05 -13.50 11.87
N GLY A 295 5.19 -14.16 11.09
CA GLY A 295 4.80 -15.55 11.34
C GLY A 295 5.98 -16.52 11.30
N LEU A 296 6.94 -16.31 10.40
CA LEU A 296 8.19 -17.10 10.37
C LEU A 296 9.06 -16.80 11.60
N ALA A 297 9.25 -15.52 11.94
CA ALA A 297 10.12 -15.10 13.04
C ALA A 297 9.58 -15.53 14.42
N GLU A 298 8.26 -15.53 14.61
CA GLU A 298 7.60 -15.87 15.88
C GLU A 298 7.31 -17.36 16.03
N SER A 299 7.46 -18.15 14.96
CA SER A 299 7.23 -19.60 14.99
C SER A 299 8.14 -20.29 15.99
N LYS A 300 7.57 -21.23 16.76
CA LYS A 300 8.31 -22.07 17.73
C LYS A 300 8.78 -23.40 17.13
N ASP A 301 8.54 -23.63 15.84
CA ASP A 301 9.02 -24.83 15.18
C ASP A 301 10.54 -24.80 15.05
N PRO A 302 11.27 -25.76 15.67
CA PRO A 302 12.72 -25.73 15.70
C PRO A 302 13.37 -25.90 14.31
N SER A 303 12.66 -26.46 13.36
CA SER A 303 13.17 -26.60 11.98
C SER A 303 13.31 -25.28 11.24
N LEU A 304 12.65 -24.21 11.73
CA LEU A 304 12.76 -22.86 11.19
C LEU A 304 13.97 -22.08 11.75
N ALA A 305 14.64 -22.55 12.80
CA ALA A 305 15.75 -21.83 13.41
C ALA A 305 16.87 -21.43 12.41
N PRO A 306 17.26 -22.27 11.44
CA PRO A 306 18.25 -21.84 10.42
C PRO A 306 17.74 -20.69 9.55
N LEU A 307 16.46 -20.70 9.17
CA LEU A 307 15.84 -19.63 8.37
C LEU A 307 15.70 -18.35 9.19
N GLN A 308 15.26 -18.46 10.46
CA GLN A 308 15.15 -17.33 11.39
C GLN A 308 16.49 -16.61 11.61
N ALA A 309 17.61 -17.36 11.65
CA ALA A 309 18.96 -16.78 11.76
C ALA A 309 19.42 -15.97 10.52
N MET A 310 18.71 -16.12 9.41
CA MET A 310 18.96 -15.39 8.17
C MET A 310 18.00 -14.19 8.00
N MET A 311 17.00 -14.05 8.87
CA MET A 311 16.09 -12.91 8.86
C MET A 311 16.74 -11.67 9.49
N ILE A 312 16.31 -10.50 9.03
CA ILE A 312 16.64 -9.22 9.65
C ILE A 312 15.52 -8.82 10.60
N ASN A 313 15.85 -7.93 11.55
CA ASN A 313 14.85 -7.42 12.48
C ASN A 313 13.75 -6.65 11.72
N VAL A 314 12.53 -7.12 11.83
CA VAL A 314 11.34 -6.55 11.21
C VAL A 314 10.64 -5.48 12.06
N ALA A 315 11.35 -4.86 13.01
CA ALA A 315 10.78 -3.81 13.85
C ALA A 315 10.10 -2.73 13.00
N LEU A 316 8.95 -2.26 13.47
CA LEU A 316 8.23 -1.19 12.80
C LEU A 316 9.07 0.09 12.80
N PRO A 317 9.24 0.76 11.65
CA PRO A 317 9.95 2.02 11.61
C PRO A 317 9.16 3.09 12.38
N VAL A 318 9.84 3.79 13.28
CA VAL A 318 9.29 4.87 14.10
C VAL A 318 10.10 6.14 13.94
N GLU A 319 9.52 7.29 14.30
CA GLU A 319 10.26 8.54 14.41
C GLU A 319 11.24 8.50 15.62
N ASN A 320 12.40 9.08 15.41
CA ASN A 320 13.41 9.15 16.47
C ASN A 320 13.17 10.36 17.38
N PHE A 321 12.45 10.16 18.47
CA PHE A 321 12.25 11.16 19.52
C PHE A 321 11.99 10.50 20.87
N GLN A 322 12.19 11.25 21.94
CA GLN A 322 11.87 10.77 23.29
C GLN A 322 10.47 11.23 23.68
N ARG A 323 9.57 10.26 23.90
CA ARG A 323 8.23 10.55 24.40
C ARG A 323 8.25 10.75 25.91
N GLU A 324 7.74 11.88 26.37
CA GLU A 324 7.58 12.15 27.80
C GLU A 324 6.21 11.65 28.27
N LYS A 325 6.21 10.92 29.41
CA LYS A 325 4.96 10.39 30.01
C LYS A 325 3.98 11.52 30.33
N GLY A 326 2.73 11.36 29.92
CA GLY A 326 1.64 12.32 30.20
C GLY A 326 1.64 13.58 29.31
N LYS A 327 2.58 13.71 28.38
CA LYS A 327 2.56 14.78 27.38
C LYS A 327 2.09 14.25 26.01
N PRO A 328 1.10 14.88 25.37
CA PRO A 328 0.82 14.59 23.98
C PRO A 328 1.97 15.08 23.09
N VAL A 329 2.02 14.51 21.89
CA VAL A 329 2.98 14.90 20.85
C VAL A 329 2.23 15.61 19.73
N VAL A 330 2.83 16.66 19.17
CA VAL A 330 2.39 17.23 17.90
C VAL A 330 3.44 16.95 16.83
N PHE A 331 3.04 16.20 15.81
CA PHE A 331 3.85 15.95 14.63
C PHE A 331 3.56 16.98 13.54
N PHE A 332 4.60 17.50 12.91
CA PHE A 332 4.50 18.32 11.72
C PHE A 332 4.96 17.49 10.53
N THR A 333 4.06 17.22 9.59
CA THR A 333 4.36 16.50 8.35
C THR A 333 4.25 17.46 7.17
N GLY A 334 5.10 17.29 6.18
CA GLY A 334 5.13 18.20 5.04
C GLY A 334 6.45 18.18 4.29
N ASP A 335 6.66 19.23 3.53
CA ASP A 335 7.83 19.40 2.66
C ASP A 335 8.88 20.40 3.25
N SER A 336 9.63 21.07 2.37
CA SER A 336 10.68 22.02 2.75
C SER A 336 10.16 23.23 3.49
N THR A 337 8.89 23.61 3.30
CA THR A 337 8.30 24.78 3.94
C THR A 337 7.94 24.56 5.41
N VAL A 338 7.91 23.27 5.83
CA VAL A 338 7.65 22.83 7.21
C VAL A 338 8.91 22.32 7.91
N LYS A 339 9.85 21.71 7.18
CA LYS A 339 10.97 20.95 7.72
C LYS A 339 11.86 21.66 8.72
N ASN A 340 12.72 20.90 9.39
CA ASN A 340 13.80 21.43 10.22
C ASN A 340 14.86 22.20 9.41
N ALA A 341 15.63 23.02 10.09
CA ALA A 341 16.64 23.91 9.53
C ALA A 341 17.98 23.19 9.23
N ASP A 342 17.94 22.07 8.53
CA ASP A 342 19.15 21.37 8.04
C ASP A 342 19.79 22.06 6.83
N LYS A 343 19.27 23.24 6.46
CA LYS A 343 19.78 24.12 5.41
C LYS A 343 19.92 25.56 5.88
N GLU A 344 20.29 25.73 7.14
CA GLU A 344 20.52 27.06 7.74
C GLU A 344 21.59 27.87 6.98
N GLU A 345 22.66 27.21 6.56
CA GLU A 345 23.74 27.80 5.77
C GLU A 345 23.22 28.39 4.46
N GLU A 346 22.21 27.77 3.87
CA GLU A 346 21.54 28.29 2.68
C GLU A 346 20.49 29.38 3.01
N GLY A 347 20.24 29.65 4.28
CA GLY A 347 19.22 30.62 4.73
C GLY A 347 17.79 30.20 4.45
N MET A 348 17.52 28.89 4.29
CA MET A 348 16.21 28.32 4.06
C MET A 348 15.67 27.64 5.32
N TRP A 349 14.51 28.09 5.81
CA TRP A 349 13.87 27.64 7.03
C TRP A 349 12.40 27.27 6.78
N GLY A 350 11.96 26.18 7.38
CA GLY A 350 10.55 25.82 7.44
C GLY A 350 9.90 26.31 8.73
N TRP A 351 8.61 26.61 8.72
CA TRP A 351 7.91 27.10 9.91
C TRP A 351 7.88 26.06 11.05
N GLY A 352 7.87 24.77 10.73
CA GLY A 352 7.92 23.69 11.71
C GLY A 352 9.19 23.69 12.54
N SER A 353 10.33 24.17 11.99
CA SER A 353 11.57 24.37 12.74
C SER A 353 11.44 25.44 13.83
N GLN A 354 10.46 26.32 13.70
CA GLN A 354 10.18 27.42 14.62
C GLN A 354 9.00 27.12 15.56
N ALA A 355 8.50 25.89 15.58
CA ALA A 355 7.38 25.45 16.42
C ALA A 355 7.65 25.70 17.93
N TYR A 356 8.90 25.58 18.37
CA TYR A 356 9.31 25.90 19.74
C TYR A 356 9.04 27.35 20.14
N THR A 357 8.87 28.27 19.19
CA THR A 357 8.55 29.67 19.47
C THR A 357 7.08 29.88 19.81
N ILE A 358 6.20 28.99 19.35
CA ILE A 358 4.76 29.09 19.51
C ILE A 358 4.16 28.06 20.46
N PHE A 359 4.73 26.88 20.60
CA PHE A 359 4.27 25.85 21.54
C PHE A 359 5.03 25.90 22.86
N ASN A 360 4.34 25.53 23.94
CA ASN A 360 4.92 25.43 25.27
C ASN A 360 5.54 24.03 25.47
N PRO A 361 6.88 23.91 25.53
CA PRO A 361 7.54 22.60 25.64
C PRO A 361 7.26 21.87 26.96
N LYS A 362 6.80 22.59 28.00
CA LYS A 362 6.36 21.97 29.26
C LYS A 362 5.03 21.21 29.12
N LYS A 363 4.23 21.53 28.10
CA LYS A 363 2.87 20.98 27.93
C LYS A 363 2.71 20.01 26.75
N ILE A 364 3.57 20.10 25.73
CA ILE A 364 3.50 19.29 24.51
C ILE A 364 4.88 19.09 23.92
N THR A 365 5.13 17.91 23.39
CA THR A 365 6.34 17.59 22.64
C THR A 365 6.11 17.89 21.16
N CYS A 366 7.03 18.61 20.52
CA CYS A 366 6.98 18.92 19.08
C CYS A 366 7.94 18.04 18.30
N VAL A 367 7.45 17.33 17.30
CA VAL A 367 8.26 16.48 16.42
C VAL A 367 8.09 16.96 14.98
N ASN A 368 9.14 17.47 14.37
CA ASN A 368 9.12 17.87 12.97
C ASN A 368 9.57 16.73 12.07
N ALA A 369 8.63 15.93 11.62
CA ALA A 369 8.83 14.79 10.73
C ALA A 369 8.85 15.17 9.24
N ALA A 370 8.65 16.47 8.90
CA ALA A 370 8.66 16.94 7.53
C ALA A 370 10.00 16.70 6.83
N LYS A 371 9.98 16.57 5.50
CA LYS A 371 11.19 16.35 4.69
C LYS A 371 11.17 17.20 3.41
N ALA A 372 12.26 17.93 3.20
CA ALA A 372 12.42 18.79 2.03
C ALA A 372 12.24 18.03 0.71
N GLY A 373 11.50 18.66 -0.21
CA GLY A 373 11.31 18.14 -1.55
C GLY A 373 10.35 16.96 -1.65
N ARG A 374 9.59 16.64 -0.59
CA ARG A 374 8.59 15.56 -0.62
C ARG A 374 7.22 16.13 -0.92
N SER A 375 6.50 15.42 -1.79
CA SER A 375 5.07 15.56 -1.99
C SER A 375 4.32 14.63 -1.04
N SER A 376 3.00 14.72 -0.99
CA SER A 376 2.17 13.74 -0.28
C SER A 376 2.47 12.31 -0.74
N ARG A 377 2.58 12.09 -2.06
CA ARG A 377 2.94 10.80 -2.67
C ARG A 377 4.32 10.31 -2.25
N SER A 378 5.38 11.10 -2.48
CA SER A 378 6.74 10.64 -2.20
C SER A 378 7.00 10.48 -0.70
N TYR A 379 6.33 11.25 0.16
CA TYR A 379 6.39 11.10 1.60
C TYR A 379 5.82 9.75 2.06
N LEU A 380 4.71 9.32 1.45
CA LEU A 380 4.12 8.00 1.68
C LEU A 380 5.02 6.88 1.15
N ASN A 381 5.43 6.99 -0.11
CA ASN A 381 6.18 5.92 -0.81
C ASN A 381 7.57 5.65 -0.24
N GLU A 382 8.20 6.65 0.37
CA GLU A 382 9.50 6.51 1.04
C GLU A 382 9.39 5.96 2.48
N GLY A 383 8.21 5.53 2.92
CA GLY A 383 7.98 5.02 4.28
C GLY A 383 8.07 6.09 5.38
N ARG A 384 8.11 7.38 5.04
CA ARG A 384 8.18 8.47 6.02
C ARG A 384 6.90 8.62 6.81
N TRP A 385 5.76 8.49 6.11
CA TRP A 385 4.47 8.47 6.76
C TRP A 385 4.33 7.29 7.73
N GLU A 386 4.84 6.11 7.35
CA GLU A 386 4.80 4.93 8.20
C GLU A 386 5.50 5.16 9.54
N LYS A 387 6.63 5.89 9.57
CA LYS A 387 7.32 6.25 10.82
C LYS A 387 6.44 7.11 11.73
N VAL A 388 5.78 8.12 11.18
CA VAL A 388 4.85 8.95 11.95
C VAL A 388 3.69 8.10 12.45
N TYR A 389 3.04 7.35 11.56
CA TYR A 389 1.91 6.48 11.88
C TYR A 389 2.21 5.50 13.02
N ASN A 390 3.36 4.81 12.96
CA ASN A 390 3.77 3.85 13.98
C ASN A 390 4.16 4.52 15.32
N SER A 391 4.48 5.82 15.29
CA SER A 391 4.81 6.60 16.49
C SER A 391 3.59 7.21 17.18
N LEU A 392 2.43 7.28 16.50
CA LEU A 392 1.22 7.90 17.04
C LEU A 392 0.63 7.10 18.21
N GLN A 393 0.12 7.86 19.18
CA GLN A 393 -0.68 7.36 20.30
C GLN A 393 -1.98 8.18 20.43
N PRO A 394 -3.02 7.62 21.07
CA PRO A 394 -4.24 8.35 21.32
C PRO A 394 -3.98 9.70 22.01
N GLY A 395 -4.63 10.75 21.51
CA GLY A 395 -4.47 12.12 22.01
C GLY A 395 -3.32 12.94 21.41
N ASP A 396 -2.49 12.35 20.54
CA ASP A 396 -1.49 13.09 19.77
C ASP A 396 -2.14 13.97 18.68
N TYR A 397 -1.38 14.88 18.12
CA TYR A 397 -1.81 15.76 17.03
C TYR A 397 -0.90 15.60 15.82
N VAL A 398 -1.46 15.72 14.61
CA VAL A 398 -0.69 15.75 13.36
C VAL A 398 -1.13 16.95 12.51
N LEU A 399 -0.22 17.86 12.22
CA LEU A 399 -0.42 18.92 11.24
C LEU A 399 0.10 18.43 9.89
N ILE A 400 -0.77 18.41 8.87
CA ILE A 400 -0.50 17.81 7.57
C ILE A 400 -0.48 18.93 6.51
N GLU A 401 0.70 19.24 5.95
CA GLU A 401 0.89 20.27 4.92
C GLU A 401 1.68 19.72 3.73
N PHE A 402 1.04 19.52 2.59
CA PHE A 402 1.67 19.09 1.33
C PHE A 402 1.14 19.91 0.15
N GLY A 403 1.79 19.83 -1.02
CA GLY A 403 1.29 20.40 -2.29
C GLY A 403 2.35 21.12 -3.11
N HIS A 404 3.38 21.74 -2.52
CA HIS A 404 4.42 22.44 -3.29
C HIS A 404 5.18 21.52 -4.26
N ASN A 405 5.32 20.24 -3.93
CA ASN A 405 5.98 19.24 -4.76
C ASN A 405 4.99 18.31 -5.49
N ASP A 406 3.72 18.36 -5.16
CA ASP A 406 2.67 17.54 -5.79
C ASP A 406 2.36 17.98 -7.22
N ILE A 407 2.72 19.22 -7.59
CA ILE A 407 2.62 19.77 -8.94
C ILE A 407 3.69 19.23 -9.91
N CYS A 408 4.71 18.54 -9.40
CA CYS A 408 5.79 18.00 -10.21
C CYS A 408 5.31 16.91 -11.18
N SER A 409 6.20 16.44 -12.07
CA SER A 409 5.93 15.31 -12.95
C SER A 409 5.55 14.04 -12.19
N LEU A 410 4.64 13.26 -12.78
CA LEU A 410 4.18 11.98 -12.23
C LEU A 410 5.24 10.88 -12.40
N THR A 411 6.07 10.93 -13.42
CA THR A 411 6.90 9.80 -13.88
C THR A 411 8.38 10.06 -13.97
N ASP A 412 8.84 11.31 -13.73
CA ASP A 412 10.26 11.66 -13.76
C ASP A 412 11.04 10.98 -12.62
N LYS A 413 12.38 11.13 -12.65
CA LYS A 413 13.27 10.55 -11.62
C LYS A 413 12.93 10.93 -10.17
N LYS A 414 12.25 12.04 -9.96
CA LYS A 414 11.87 12.49 -8.61
C LYS A 414 10.57 11.86 -8.14
N MET A 415 9.71 11.38 -9.06
CA MET A 415 8.44 10.70 -8.80
C MET A 415 7.59 11.41 -7.73
N ARG A 416 7.45 12.73 -7.85
CA ARG A 416 6.80 13.55 -6.82
C ARG A 416 5.34 13.88 -7.12
N GLY A 417 4.97 14.02 -8.40
CA GLY A 417 3.64 14.47 -8.79
C GLY A 417 2.54 13.56 -8.27
N SER A 418 1.45 14.14 -7.84
CA SER A 418 0.16 13.49 -7.60
C SER A 418 -0.85 13.92 -8.65
N ILE A 419 -1.92 13.14 -8.90
CA ILE A 419 -2.98 13.55 -9.83
C ILE A 419 -3.69 14.77 -9.25
N PRO A 420 -3.81 15.89 -10.01
CA PRO A 420 -4.24 17.18 -9.48
C PRO A 420 -5.77 17.27 -9.31
N CYS A 421 -6.32 16.64 -8.31
CA CYS A 421 -7.72 16.77 -7.88
C CYS A 421 -7.92 16.29 -6.44
N ALA A 422 -9.10 16.59 -5.87
CA ALA A 422 -9.53 16.13 -4.54
C ALA A 422 -10.27 14.79 -4.57
N LYS A 423 -10.81 14.37 -5.72
CA LYS A 423 -11.57 13.12 -5.88
C LYS A 423 -10.67 11.91 -5.75
N ASP A 424 -11.22 10.81 -5.24
CA ASP A 424 -10.52 9.53 -5.20
C ASP A 424 -10.38 8.97 -6.61
N THR A 425 -9.18 9.08 -7.14
CA THR A 425 -8.81 8.54 -8.45
C THR A 425 -7.35 8.12 -8.47
N CYS A 426 -7.03 7.20 -9.34
CA CYS A 426 -5.66 6.74 -9.55
C CYS A 426 -5.46 6.22 -10.97
N ASN A 427 -4.20 6.16 -11.39
CA ASN A 427 -3.79 5.49 -12.62
C ASN A 427 -2.46 4.77 -12.41
N VAL A 428 -2.22 3.74 -13.21
CA VAL A 428 -0.93 3.04 -13.24
C VAL A 428 -0.01 3.74 -14.23
N TYR A 429 1.17 4.10 -13.78
CA TYR A 429 2.20 4.72 -14.61
C TYR A 429 3.50 3.92 -14.58
N GLN A 430 4.20 3.87 -15.70
CA GLN A 430 5.57 3.37 -15.74
C GLN A 430 6.55 4.52 -15.48
N MET A 431 7.40 4.37 -14.48
CA MET A 431 8.41 5.37 -14.14
C MET A 431 9.50 5.45 -15.21
N GLN A 432 9.93 6.67 -15.53
CA GLN A 432 10.86 6.90 -16.67
C GLN A 432 12.23 6.27 -16.47
N GLU A 433 12.80 6.34 -15.27
CA GLU A 433 14.15 5.81 -14.98
C GLU A 433 14.10 4.34 -14.55
N SER A 434 13.37 4.02 -13.50
CA SER A 434 13.34 2.67 -12.93
C SER A 434 12.61 1.64 -13.78
N LYS A 435 11.80 2.10 -14.75
CA LYS A 435 10.88 1.26 -15.55
C LYS A 435 9.88 0.47 -14.73
N GLN A 436 9.82 0.67 -13.42
CA GLN A 436 8.83 0.06 -12.54
C GLN A 436 7.46 0.70 -12.73
N PHE A 437 6.42 -0.06 -12.46
CA PHE A 437 5.05 0.44 -12.48
C PHE A 437 4.63 0.88 -11.08
N GLU A 438 3.90 1.99 -11.02
CA GLU A 438 3.38 2.54 -9.78
C GLU A 438 1.94 3.03 -9.97
N VAL A 439 1.07 2.73 -9.01
CA VAL A 439 -0.24 3.36 -8.91
C VAL A 439 -0.07 4.74 -8.31
N VAL A 440 -0.32 5.77 -9.09
CA VAL A 440 -0.30 7.16 -8.63
C VAL A 440 -1.73 7.59 -8.35
N TYR A 441 -1.94 8.06 -7.14
CA TYR A 441 -3.24 8.55 -6.67
C TYR A 441 -3.36 10.07 -6.78
N SER A 442 -4.58 10.57 -6.61
CA SER A 442 -4.83 11.99 -6.55
C SER A 442 -4.28 12.64 -5.27
N PHE A 443 -4.05 13.95 -5.32
CA PHE A 443 -3.66 14.73 -4.16
C PHE A 443 -4.65 14.57 -3.00
N GLY A 444 -5.95 14.65 -3.28
CA GLY A 444 -6.98 14.47 -2.26
C GLY A 444 -6.99 13.08 -1.63
N TRP A 445 -6.74 12.04 -2.42
CA TRP A 445 -6.62 10.68 -1.89
C TRP A 445 -5.48 10.55 -0.86
N TYR A 446 -4.30 11.10 -1.16
CA TYR A 446 -3.17 11.06 -0.21
C TYR A 446 -3.51 11.80 1.08
N LEU A 447 -4.15 12.97 0.99
CA LEU A 447 -4.56 13.70 2.19
C LEU A 447 -5.59 12.93 3.01
N LYS A 448 -6.62 12.38 2.36
CA LYS A 448 -7.65 11.56 3.05
C LYS A 448 -7.05 10.34 3.73
N LYS A 449 -6.09 9.67 3.07
CA LYS A 449 -5.37 8.57 3.68
C LYS A 449 -4.65 9.00 4.97
N PHE A 450 -3.91 10.09 4.95
CA PHE A 450 -3.21 10.59 6.13
C PHE A 450 -4.18 10.95 7.26
N ILE A 451 -5.28 11.61 6.93
CA ILE A 451 -6.31 11.98 7.89
C ILE A 451 -6.89 10.74 8.60
N GLN A 452 -7.26 9.74 7.82
CA GLN A 452 -7.85 8.51 8.36
C GLN A 452 -6.87 7.70 9.19
N ASP A 453 -5.64 7.58 8.75
CA ASP A 453 -4.57 6.91 9.50
C ASP A 453 -4.36 7.56 10.89
N VAL A 454 -4.50 8.88 10.98
CA VAL A 454 -4.38 9.59 12.26
C VAL A 454 -5.59 9.31 13.16
N TYR A 455 -6.81 9.36 12.61
CA TYR A 455 -8.01 9.03 13.37
C TYR A 455 -8.00 7.59 13.90
N GLU A 456 -7.55 6.63 13.09
CA GLU A 456 -7.42 5.23 13.48
C GLU A 456 -6.53 5.03 14.72
N LYS A 457 -5.49 5.86 14.86
CA LYS A 457 -4.62 5.86 16.05
C LYS A 457 -5.22 6.58 17.27
N GLY A 458 -6.46 7.04 17.19
CA GLY A 458 -7.06 7.87 18.25
C GLY A 458 -6.38 9.24 18.40
N ALA A 459 -5.65 9.68 17.38
CA ALA A 459 -4.97 10.97 17.33
C ALA A 459 -5.80 12.01 16.55
N HIS A 460 -5.37 13.25 16.55
CA HIS A 460 -6.10 14.40 16.03
C HIS A 460 -5.42 14.98 14.80
N PRO A 461 -5.92 14.74 13.56
CA PRO A 461 -5.40 15.38 12.36
C PRO A 461 -5.84 16.84 12.29
N ILE A 462 -4.98 17.70 11.76
CA ILE A 462 -5.28 19.08 11.35
C ILE A 462 -4.69 19.26 9.96
N LEU A 463 -5.55 19.45 8.98
CA LEU A 463 -5.11 19.72 7.62
C LEU A 463 -4.69 21.19 7.52
N VAL A 464 -3.49 21.43 6.96
CA VAL A 464 -2.89 22.77 6.86
C VAL A 464 -2.64 23.09 5.39
N SER A 465 -3.18 24.21 4.90
CA SER A 465 -2.89 24.64 3.54
C SER A 465 -1.46 25.17 3.39
N LEU A 466 -0.94 25.12 2.16
CA LEU A 466 0.42 25.54 1.80
C LEU A 466 0.77 26.93 2.33
N THR A 467 2.04 27.18 2.63
CA THR A 467 2.54 28.56 2.72
C THR A 467 2.51 29.25 1.36
N PRO A 468 2.21 30.56 1.26
CA PRO A 468 2.24 31.27 -0.02
C PRO A 468 3.66 31.42 -0.54
N ARG A 469 3.81 31.53 -1.86
CA ARG A 469 5.06 31.92 -2.52
C ARG A 469 5.18 33.43 -2.58
N ASN A 470 6.39 33.95 -2.62
CA ASN A 470 6.65 35.38 -2.82
C ASN A 470 6.36 35.80 -4.27
N GLU A 471 5.12 35.63 -4.67
CA GLU A 471 4.57 36.02 -5.97
C GLU A 471 3.43 37.01 -5.75
N TRP A 472 3.35 38.05 -6.60
CA TRP A 472 2.45 39.16 -6.38
C TRP A 472 1.56 39.46 -7.61
N PRO A 473 0.71 38.51 -8.00
CA PRO A 473 -0.24 38.75 -9.08
C PRO A 473 -1.17 39.93 -8.70
N HIS A 474 -1.29 40.91 -9.59
CA HIS A 474 -2.11 42.10 -9.39
C HIS A 474 -1.80 42.87 -8.09
N GLY A 475 -0.54 42.86 -7.64
CA GLY A 475 -0.08 43.58 -6.45
C GLY A 475 -0.48 42.99 -5.10
N LYS A 476 -1.03 41.81 -5.09
CA LYS A 476 -1.36 41.01 -3.89
C LYS A 476 -0.53 39.75 -3.84
N MET A 477 -0.24 39.25 -2.62
CA MET A 477 0.37 37.92 -2.43
C MET A 477 -0.48 36.84 -3.12
N GLU A 478 0.15 35.87 -3.74
CA GLU A 478 -0.56 34.78 -4.45
C GLU A 478 -1.65 34.12 -3.61
N ARG A 479 -2.71 33.71 -4.29
CA ARG A 479 -3.82 32.91 -3.72
C ARG A 479 -4.05 31.69 -4.60
N ARG A 480 -3.95 30.49 -4.01
CA ARG A 480 -4.18 29.23 -4.72
C ARG A 480 -5.59 28.69 -4.50
N ASN A 481 -6.56 29.61 -4.43
CA ASN A 481 -7.93 29.27 -4.07
C ASN A 481 -8.64 28.39 -5.11
N ASP A 482 -8.23 28.43 -6.37
CA ASP A 482 -8.82 27.66 -7.49
C ASP A 482 -8.09 26.36 -7.80
N THR A 483 -6.97 26.10 -7.15
CA THR A 483 -6.16 24.88 -7.29
C THR A 483 -6.06 24.14 -5.95
N TYR A 484 -4.90 24.13 -5.31
CA TYR A 484 -4.68 23.44 -4.04
C TYR A 484 -5.63 23.90 -2.94
N GLY A 485 -5.89 25.21 -2.82
CA GLY A 485 -6.85 25.73 -1.85
C GLY A 485 -8.26 25.20 -2.06
N LYS A 486 -8.69 25.01 -3.34
CA LYS A 486 -9.95 24.37 -3.67
C LYS A 486 -9.94 22.89 -3.24
N TRP A 487 -8.90 22.15 -3.60
CA TRP A 487 -8.82 20.72 -3.28
C TRP A 487 -8.74 20.46 -1.78
N TYR A 488 -8.06 21.31 -1.02
CA TYR A 488 -8.09 21.25 0.45
C TYR A 488 -9.52 21.39 0.99
N ARG A 489 -10.29 22.39 0.50
CA ARG A 489 -11.67 22.60 0.94
C ARG A 489 -12.60 21.45 0.54
N GLU A 490 -12.40 20.85 -0.63
CA GLU A 490 -13.15 19.67 -1.07
C GLU A 490 -12.87 18.46 -0.15
N VAL A 491 -11.60 18.22 0.20
CA VAL A 491 -11.23 17.17 1.17
C VAL A 491 -11.84 17.45 2.55
N VAL A 492 -11.79 18.69 3.01
CA VAL A 492 -12.40 19.09 4.30
C VAL A 492 -13.91 18.87 4.29
N ALA A 493 -14.60 19.22 3.21
CA ALA A 493 -16.04 19.02 3.08
C ALA A 493 -16.44 17.52 3.11
N GLU A 494 -15.55 16.64 2.64
CA GLU A 494 -15.80 15.20 2.62
C GLU A 494 -15.42 14.50 3.94
N THR A 495 -14.35 14.97 4.61
CA THR A 495 -13.79 14.30 5.80
C THR A 495 -14.11 14.98 7.12
N GLU A 496 -14.64 16.21 7.07
CA GLU A 496 -14.90 17.07 8.24
C GLU A 496 -13.64 17.32 9.10
N VAL A 497 -12.45 17.08 8.56
CA VAL A 497 -11.18 17.28 9.27
C VAL A 497 -11.01 18.76 9.65
N PRO A 498 -10.50 19.09 10.85
CA PRO A 498 -10.14 20.45 11.21
C PRO A 498 -9.14 21.04 10.19
N PHE A 499 -9.45 22.24 9.67
CA PHE A 499 -8.67 22.89 8.62
C PHE A 499 -8.09 24.23 9.05
N LEU A 500 -6.78 24.35 8.94
CA LEU A 500 -6.04 25.58 9.15
C LEU A 500 -5.65 26.17 7.79
N ASP A 501 -6.36 27.21 7.35
CA ASP A 501 -6.05 27.90 6.09
C ASP A 501 -4.84 28.83 6.27
N LEU A 502 -3.66 28.22 6.43
CA LEU A 502 -2.40 28.93 6.63
C LEU A 502 -2.07 29.82 5.42
N HIS A 503 -2.39 29.35 4.23
CA HIS A 503 -2.14 30.09 2.99
C HIS A 503 -2.74 31.48 3.03
N ASN A 504 -4.06 31.57 3.25
CA ASN A 504 -4.74 32.86 3.27
C ASN A 504 -4.36 33.68 4.51
N ILE A 505 -4.18 33.08 5.68
CA ILE A 505 -3.75 33.78 6.91
C ILE A 505 -2.37 34.43 6.71
N ALA A 506 -1.41 33.70 6.13
CA ALA A 506 -0.07 34.21 5.87
C ALA A 506 -0.08 35.25 4.74
N ALA A 507 -0.78 35.00 3.66
CA ALA A 507 -0.88 35.89 2.52
C ALA A 507 -1.54 37.25 2.90
N ASP A 508 -2.62 37.21 3.70
CA ASP A 508 -3.23 38.45 4.23
C ASP A 508 -2.28 39.26 5.13
N SER A 509 -1.42 38.54 5.85
CA SER A 509 -0.40 39.18 6.68
C SER A 509 0.71 39.78 5.82
N TYR A 510 1.16 39.10 4.79
CA TYR A 510 2.17 39.57 3.83
C TYR A 510 1.66 40.74 3.01
N ASP A 511 0.38 40.77 2.60
CA ASP A 511 -0.25 41.92 1.94
C ASP A 511 -0.17 43.20 2.79
N LYS A 512 -0.37 43.08 4.12
CA LYS A 512 -0.25 44.19 5.06
C LYS A 512 1.19 44.67 5.24
N ILE A 513 2.16 43.75 5.19
CA ILE A 513 3.60 44.06 5.29
C ILE A 513 4.08 44.77 4.02
N GLY A 514 3.52 44.42 2.88
CA GLY A 514 3.83 44.98 1.57
C GLY A 514 5.00 44.29 0.87
N LYS A 515 4.91 44.22 -0.46
CA LYS A 515 5.80 43.49 -1.37
C LYS A 515 7.29 43.67 -1.11
N GLU A 516 7.71 44.95 -0.93
CA GLU A 516 9.13 45.27 -0.76
C GLU A 516 9.70 44.70 0.56
N LYS A 517 8.98 44.83 1.66
CA LYS A 517 9.41 44.30 2.97
C LYS A 517 9.33 42.78 3.03
N VAL A 518 8.43 42.16 2.28
CA VAL A 518 8.28 40.71 2.24
C VAL A 518 9.49 40.02 1.59
N LYS A 519 10.28 40.71 0.77
CA LYS A 519 11.55 40.19 0.23
C LYS A 519 12.49 39.65 1.33
N GLU A 520 12.48 40.24 2.51
CA GLU A 520 13.29 39.77 3.65
C GLU A 520 12.81 38.46 4.26
N TYR A 521 11.56 38.07 3.98
CA TYR A 521 10.96 36.80 4.47
C TYR A 521 11.26 35.62 3.56
N TYR A 522 11.81 35.91 2.35
CA TYR A 522 12.28 34.92 1.37
C TYR A 522 13.69 35.32 0.96
N LYS A 523 14.63 34.39 0.85
CA LYS A 523 16.01 34.77 0.65
C LYS A 523 16.61 34.26 -0.66
N LYS A 524 16.37 33.01 -1.03
CA LYS A 524 16.95 32.39 -2.23
C LYS A 524 15.99 32.30 -3.41
N ASP A 525 14.74 32.00 -3.13
CA ASP A 525 13.71 31.80 -4.15
C ASP A 525 12.35 32.28 -3.62
N HIS A 526 11.34 32.14 -4.47
CA HIS A 526 9.98 32.58 -4.12
C HIS A 526 9.24 31.65 -3.17
N THR A 527 9.76 30.44 -2.89
CA THR A 527 9.06 29.39 -2.11
C THR A 527 9.61 29.25 -0.69
N HIS A 528 10.94 29.23 -0.55
CA HIS A 528 11.59 28.95 0.72
C HIS A 528 11.81 30.21 1.54
N THR A 529 11.31 30.17 2.77
CA THR A 529 11.39 31.32 3.67
C THR A 529 12.75 31.45 4.35
N SER A 530 13.14 32.68 4.68
CA SER A 530 14.23 32.97 5.61
C SER A 530 13.80 32.60 7.05
N LEU A 531 14.70 32.68 8.02
CA LEU A 531 14.36 32.51 9.44
C LEU A 531 13.23 33.48 9.87
N LYS A 532 13.27 34.74 9.38
CA LYS A 532 12.23 35.75 9.62
C LYS A 532 10.89 35.27 9.07
N GLY A 533 10.86 34.74 7.84
CA GLY A 533 9.67 34.20 7.21
C GLY A 533 9.14 32.95 7.92
N ALA A 534 10.00 32.02 8.27
CA ALA A 534 9.60 30.81 9.01
C ALA A 534 8.96 31.14 10.37
N ARG A 535 9.54 32.09 11.14
CA ARG A 535 8.96 32.58 12.40
C ARG A 535 7.63 33.29 12.19
N HIS A 536 7.49 34.04 11.08
CA HIS A 536 6.24 34.68 10.71
C HIS A 536 5.15 33.63 10.41
N ASN A 537 5.44 32.65 9.58
CA ASN A 537 4.51 31.58 9.25
C ASN A 537 4.13 30.75 10.50
N ALA A 538 5.07 30.47 11.40
CA ALA A 538 4.76 29.83 12.68
C ALA A 538 3.76 30.66 13.52
N LYS A 539 3.92 31.99 13.57
CA LYS A 539 2.94 32.89 14.22
C LYS A 539 1.58 32.83 13.53
N CYS A 540 1.54 32.72 12.19
CA CYS A 540 0.30 32.54 11.44
C CYS A 540 -0.38 31.19 11.77
N VAL A 541 0.39 30.11 11.97
CA VAL A 541 -0.12 28.82 12.47
C VAL A 541 -0.76 29.00 13.85
N ALA A 542 -0.08 29.62 14.80
CA ALA A 542 -0.63 29.87 16.14
C ALA A 542 -1.91 30.70 16.08
N LYS A 543 -1.94 31.78 15.25
CA LYS A 543 -3.13 32.59 15.02
C LYS A 543 -4.29 31.76 14.44
N GLY A 544 -4.00 30.90 13.47
CA GLY A 544 -5.01 30.02 12.86
C GLY A 544 -5.59 29.04 13.87
N LEU A 545 -4.76 28.36 14.65
CA LEU A 545 -5.19 27.45 15.71
C LEU A 545 -6.09 28.13 16.75
N LYS A 546 -5.77 29.35 17.14
CA LYS A 546 -6.63 30.15 18.05
C LYS A 546 -7.96 30.53 17.37
N LYS A 547 -7.93 31.00 16.11
CA LYS A 547 -9.12 31.40 15.35
C LYS A 547 -10.11 30.27 15.15
N MET A 548 -9.61 29.05 14.85
CA MET A 548 -10.45 27.86 14.68
C MET A 548 -10.85 27.20 16.01
N LYS A 549 -10.47 27.79 17.15
CA LYS A 549 -10.72 27.23 18.50
C LYS A 549 -10.24 25.77 18.65
N SER A 550 -9.12 25.43 18.00
CA SER A 550 -8.56 24.08 18.06
C SER A 550 -8.20 23.69 19.50
N PRO A 551 -8.50 22.46 19.94
CA PRO A 551 -8.02 21.95 21.23
C PRO A 551 -6.49 22.04 21.38
N LEU A 552 -5.74 21.99 20.26
CA LEU A 552 -4.30 22.17 20.24
C LEU A 552 -3.86 23.57 20.70
N ALA A 553 -4.73 24.59 20.57
CA ALA A 553 -4.41 25.97 20.98
C ALA A 553 -4.11 26.13 22.47
N LYS A 554 -4.58 25.23 23.35
CA LYS A 554 -4.28 25.25 24.80
C LYS A 554 -2.80 25.00 25.12
N TYR A 555 -2.06 24.46 24.17
CA TYR A 555 -0.63 24.17 24.30
C TYR A 555 0.27 25.28 23.74
N LEU A 556 -0.32 26.33 23.17
CA LEU A 556 0.43 27.50 22.74
C LEU A 556 0.97 28.29 23.95
N LYS A 557 2.04 29.08 23.69
CA LYS A 557 2.61 30.03 24.64
C LYS A 557 1.69 31.22 24.84
#